data_d20075908a10380e6718e4d391b81f45
#
_entry.id   d20075908a10380e6718e4d391b81f45
#
_cell.length_a   1.000
_cell.length_b   1.000
_cell.length_c   1.000
_cell.angle_alpha   90.00
_cell.angle_beta   90.00
_cell.angle_gamma   90.00
#
_symmetry.space_group_name_H-M   'P 1'
#
loop_
_entity.id
_entity.type
_entity.pdbx_description
1 polymer ?
#
loop_
_entity_poly.entity_id
_entity_poly.type
_entity_poly.pdbx_seq_one_letter_code
_entity_poly.pdbx_strand_id
1 'polypeptide(L)'
;VWGGANNPEVHDAISKWVSLHSFGHPDNTWPDSSSYGVIKNGQPVSGVVYHDYKPSAGTIQYSGAATDRSWLQGPSLHLMFSYMFDDLGCRMVLTGNASTNTGLHRLLTLTDHKKHIIEGVWAPGVDLYLWTLTRAQWLANPVMARSRKWAEENQHV
;
A
#
# COMPACT_ATOMS: atom_id res chain seq x y z
N VAL A 1 -4.19 -4.90 11.38
CA VAL A 1 -4.53 -3.81 12.34
C VAL A 1 -4.52 -2.46 11.62
N TRP A 2 -5.41 -1.58 12.04
CA TRP A 2 -5.52 -0.21 11.51
C TRP A 2 -4.91 0.79 12.47
N GLY A 3 -4.16 1.75 11.93
CA GLY A 3 -3.61 2.91 12.64
C GLY A 3 -4.14 4.22 12.04
N GLY A 4 -4.28 5.24 12.87
CA GLY A 4 -4.79 6.55 12.48
C GLY A 4 -5.11 7.41 13.69
N ALA A 5 -5.94 8.44 13.53
CA ALA A 5 -6.31 9.36 14.60
C ALA A 5 -6.91 8.66 15.83
N ASN A 6 -7.67 7.57 15.62
CA ASN A 6 -8.27 6.78 16.70
C ASN A 6 -7.31 5.74 17.32
N ASN A 7 -6.15 5.54 16.73
CA ASN A 7 -5.14 4.57 17.19
C ASN A 7 -3.74 5.08 16.81
N PRO A 8 -3.29 6.19 17.41
CA PRO A 8 -2.07 6.88 16.99
C PRO A 8 -0.79 6.09 17.29
N GLU A 9 -0.77 5.27 18.33
CA GLU A 9 0.40 4.44 18.67
C GLU A 9 0.63 3.35 17.63
N VAL A 10 -0.44 2.72 17.15
CA VAL A 10 -0.36 1.73 16.06
C VAL A 10 0.06 2.40 14.77
N HIS A 11 -0.48 3.58 14.48
CA HIS A 11 -0.10 4.35 13.30
C HIS A 11 1.38 4.73 13.31
N ASP A 12 1.90 5.20 14.44
CA ASP A 12 3.32 5.54 14.61
C ASP A 12 4.22 4.30 14.38
N ALA A 13 3.86 3.18 14.99
CA ALA A 13 4.62 1.93 14.86
C ALA A 13 4.65 1.43 13.40
N ILE A 14 3.52 1.41 12.71
CA ILE A 14 3.44 1.00 11.29
C ILE A 14 4.23 1.98 10.41
N SER A 15 4.06 3.28 10.62
CA SER A 15 4.74 4.31 9.83
C SER A 15 6.26 4.23 9.94
N LYS A 16 6.78 4.06 11.15
CA LYS A 16 8.22 3.87 11.38
C LYS A 16 8.74 2.60 10.71
N TRP A 17 7.99 1.51 10.82
CA TRP A 17 8.37 0.24 10.21
C TRP A 17 8.37 0.33 8.67
N VAL A 18 7.33 0.93 8.07
CA VAL A 18 7.26 1.17 6.62
C VAL A 18 8.40 2.08 6.17
N SER A 19 8.66 3.17 6.89
CA SER A 19 9.76 4.09 6.58
C SER A 19 11.11 3.37 6.58
N LEU A 20 11.39 2.58 7.60
CA LEU A 20 12.64 1.83 7.71
C LEU A 20 12.84 0.87 6.53
N HIS A 21 11.80 0.13 6.14
CA HIS A 21 11.88 -0.87 5.08
C HIS A 21 11.83 -0.27 3.67
N SER A 22 11.24 0.91 3.50
CA SER A 22 11.14 1.60 2.20
C SER A 22 12.30 2.55 1.92
N PHE A 23 12.84 3.22 2.96
CA PHE A 23 13.82 4.28 2.82
C PHE A 23 15.13 4.03 3.60
N GLY A 24 15.20 2.96 4.39
CA GLY A 24 16.37 2.62 5.19
C GLY A 24 16.52 3.38 6.50
N HIS A 25 15.54 4.21 6.88
CA HIS A 25 15.48 4.94 8.15
C HIS A 25 14.04 5.10 8.63
N PRO A 26 13.78 5.24 9.94
CA PRO A 26 12.42 5.29 10.50
C PRO A 26 11.78 6.70 10.49
N ASP A 27 12.47 7.71 9.97
CA ASP A 27 12.17 9.12 10.27
C ASP A 27 11.29 9.81 9.22
N ASN A 28 10.83 9.10 8.18
CA ASN A 28 9.91 9.70 7.24
C ASN A 28 8.56 9.97 7.90
N THR A 29 8.01 11.15 7.65
CA THR A 29 6.72 11.56 8.20
C THR A 29 5.68 11.68 7.10
N TRP A 30 4.47 11.22 7.40
CA TRP A 30 3.31 11.37 6.54
C TRP A 30 2.21 12.08 7.33
N PRO A 31 2.12 13.42 7.25
CA PRO A 31 1.05 14.15 7.93
C PRO A 31 -0.32 13.76 7.37
N ASP A 32 -1.35 13.86 8.23
CA ASP A 32 -2.75 13.56 7.88
C ASP A 32 -2.93 12.19 7.21
N SER A 33 -2.27 11.18 7.74
CA SER A 33 -2.22 9.83 7.18
C SER A 33 -2.91 8.81 8.08
N SER A 34 -3.22 7.66 7.48
CA SER A 34 -3.66 6.45 8.17
C SER A 34 -2.81 5.27 7.72
N SER A 35 -2.94 4.14 8.38
CA SER A 35 -2.12 2.98 8.06
C SER A 35 -2.85 1.66 8.31
N TYR A 36 -2.38 0.62 7.65
CA TYR A 36 -2.80 -0.76 7.89
C TYR A 36 -1.56 -1.65 7.98
N GLY A 37 -1.52 -2.53 8.97
CA GLY A 37 -0.41 -3.46 9.17
C GLY A 37 -0.88 -4.90 9.33
N VAL A 38 -0.10 -5.81 8.81
CA VAL A 38 -0.25 -7.26 9.04
C VAL A 38 0.78 -7.69 10.07
N ILE A 39 0.29 -8.19 11.19
CA ILE A 39 1.12 -8.62 12.32
C ILE A 39 1.10 -10.14 12.38
N LYS A 40 2.28 -10.74 12.48
CA LYS A 40 2.46 -12.19 12.62
C LYS A 40 3.45 -12.44 13.75
N ASN A 41 3.06 -13.27 14.72
CA ASN A 41 3.87 -13.56 15.91
C ASN A 41 4.33 -12.28 16.65
N GLY A 42 3.45 -11.27 16.74
CA GLY A 42 3.74 -10.00 17.41
C GLY A 42 4.65 -9.04 16.63
N GLN A 43 5.02 -9.36 15.39
CA GLN A 43 5.88 -8.52 14.55
C GLN A 43 5.18 -8.12 13.25
N PRO A 44 5.37 -6.89 12.76
CA PRO A 44 4.90 -6.49 11.45
C PRO A 44 5.59 -7.32 10.35
N VAL A 45 4.82 -7.85 9.42
CA VAL A 45 5.32 -8.53 8.23
C VAL A 45 4.96 -7.79 6.94
N SER A 46 3.98 -6.89 7.02
CA SER A 46 3.59 -5.99 5.95
C SER A 46 2.95 -4.75 6.56
N GLY A 47 3.11 -3.63 5.91
CA GLY A 47 2.47 -2.38 6.30
C GLY A 47 2.29 -1.46 5.12
N VAL A 48 1.27 -0.62 5.20
CA VAL A 48 0.98 0.45 4.25
C VAL A 48 0.57 1.71 5.00
N VAL A 49 1.08 2.84 4.53
CA VAL A 49 0.69 4.18 4.98
C VAL A 49 -0.03 4.86 3.83
N TYR A 50 -1.23 5.37 4.10
CA TYR A 50 -2.05 6.12 3.15
C TYR A 50 -1.85 7.61 3.40
N HIS A 51 -1.46 8.35 2.38
CA HIS A 51 -1.10 9.75 2.49
C HIS A 51 -1.46 10.54 1.22
N ASP A 52 -1.35 11.85 1.29
CA ASP A 52 -1.64 12.74 0.15
C ASP A 52 -3.02 12.53 -0.47
N TYR A 53 -4.03 12.32 0.39
CA TYR A 53 -5.41 12.20 -0.05
C TYR A 53 -5.92 13.52 -0.60
N LYS A 54 -6.41 13.50 -1.85
CA LYS A 54 -6.97 14.65 -2.55
C LYS A 54 -8.42 14.35 -2.96
N PRO A 55 -9.40 14.67 -2.11
CA PRO A 55 -10.81 14.36 -2.37
C PRO A 55 -11.33 14.95 -3.69
N SER A 56 -10.93 16.19 -4.02
CA SER A 56 -11.35 16.85 -5.25
C SER A 56 -10.84 16.19 -6.53
N ALA A 57 -9.67 15.55 -6.46
CA ALA A 57 -9.10 14.78 -7.56
C ALA A 57 -9.55 13.32 -7.55
N GLY A 58 -10.02 12.82 -6.41
CA GLY A 58 -10.33 11.40 -6.20
C GLY A 58 -9.09 10.52 -6.22
N THR A 59 -7.98 11.01 -5.67
CA THR A 59 -6.69 10.29 -5.65
C THR A 59 -6.10 10.22 -4.25
N ILE A 60 -5.32 9.18 -4.01
CA ILE A 60 -4.53 9.01 -2.79
C ILE A 60 -3.22 8.32 -3.14
N GLN A 61 -2.17 8.61 -2.39
CA GLN A 61 -0.92 7.87 -2.46
C GLN A 61 -0.84 6.85 -1.32
N TYR A 62 -0.08 5.80 -1.54
CA TYR A 62 0.26 4.86 -0.49
C TYR A 62 1.73 4.47 -0.58
N SER A 63 2.34 4.23 0.58
CA SER A 63 3.71 3.73 0.73
C SER A 63 3.65 2.45 1.53
N GLY A 64 4.25 1.39 1.03
CA GLY A 64 4.17 0.09 1.67
C GLY A 64 5.47 -0.69 1.62
N ALA A 65 5.57 -1.64 2.53
CA ALA A 65 6.67 -2.59 2.60
C ALA A 65 6.15 -3.95 3.10
N ALA A 66 6.86 -5.00 2.73
CA ALA A 66 6.60 -6.35 3.22
C ALA A 66 7.90 -7.13 3.34
N THR A 67 8.01 -7.93 4.39
CA THR A 67 9.15 -8.83 4.61
C THR A 67 8.81 -10.30 4.34
N ASP A 68 7.54 -10.58 4.14
CA ASP A 68 7.01 -11.94 3.93
C ASP A 68 5.80 -11.84 2.98
N ARG A 69 5.52 -12.90 2.25
CA ARG A 69 4.43 -12.93 1.26
C ARG A 69 3.10 -13.46 1.82
N SER A 70 3.05 -13.88 3.07
CA SER A 70 1.84 -14.47 3.66
C SER A 70 0.65 -13.51 3.69
N TRP A 71 0.90 -12.21 3.72
CA TRP A 71 -0.15 -11.19 3.69
C TRP A 71 -0.93 -11.13 2.36
N LEU A 72 -0.39 -11.68 1.28
CA LEU A 72 -1.09 -11.81 -0.01
C LEU A 72 -2.19 -12.86 0.03
N GLN A 73 -2.14 -13.76 1.01
CA GLN A 73 -3.19 -14.75 1.26
C GLN A 73 -4.22 -14.17 2.22
N GLY A 74 -5.47 -14.51 2.01
CA GLY A 74 -6.54 -14.01 2.85
C GLY A 74 -7.01 -12.58 2.49
N PRO A 75 -7.55 -11.83 3.45
CA PRO A 75 -8.28 -10.59 3.18
C PRO A 75 -7.41 -9.34 3.08
N SER A 76 -6.13 -9.41 3.48
CA SER A 76 -5.32 -8.21 3.72
C SER A 76 -5.16 -7.34 2.47
N LEU A 77 -4.92 -7.96 1.32
CA LEU A 77 -4.80 -7.23 0.06
C LEU A 77 -6.12 -6.53 -0.29
N HIS A 78 -7.25 -7.20 -0.12
CA HIS A 78 -8.56 -6.59 -0.32
C HIS A 78 -8.82 -5.43 0.65
N LEU A 79 -8.53 -5.60 1.94
CA LEU A 79 -8.70 -4.55 2.94
C LEU A 79 -7.86 -3.32 2.65
N MET A 80 -6.61 -3.51 2.20
CA MET A 80 -5.72 -2.41 1.85
C MET A 80 -6.28 -1.55 0.71
N PHE A 81 -6.83 -2.16 -0.32
CA PHE A 81 -7.30 -1.44 -1.52
C PHE A 81 -8.76 -1.00 -1.42
N SER A 82 -9.63 -1.75 -0.75
CA SER A 82 -11.02 -1.34 -0.54
C SER A 82 -11.12 -0.07 0.32
N TYR A 83 -10.21 0.13 1.24
CA TYR A 83 -10.13 1.40 1.98
C TYR A 83 -10.00 2.61 1.04
N MET A 84 -9.10 2.54 0.08
CA MET A 84 -8.89 3.64 -0.88
C MET A 84 -10.04 3.78 -1.89
N PHE A 85 -10.50 2.67 -2.45
CA PHE A 85 -11.48 2.70 -3.53
C PHE A 85 -12.93 2.75 -3.04
N ASP A 86 -13.28 2.02 -1.98
CA ASP A 86 -14.65 1.93 -1.48
C ASP A 86 -14.91 2.93 -0.34
N ASP A 87 -14.06 2.96 0.69
CA ASP A 87 -14.31 3.83 1.85
C ASP A 87 -14.02 5.31 1.54
N LEU A 88 -12.91 5.61 0.86
CA LEU A 88 -12.54 6.97 0.47
C LEU A 88 -13.11 7.37 -0.91
N GLY A 89 -13.59 6.42 -1.70
CA GLY A 89 -14.17 6.68 -3.00
C GLY A 89 -13.19 7.16 -4.06
N CYS A 90 -11.91 6.82 -3.94
CA CYS A 90 -10.91 7.21 -4.93
C CYS A 90 -11.16 6.55 -6.29
N ARG A 91 -10.87 7.29 -7.36
CA ARG A 91 -10.89 6.76 -8.73
C ARG A 91 -9.55 6.20 -9.17
N MET A 92 -8.45 6.64 -8.54
CA MET A 92 -7.08 6.22 -8.82
C MET A 92 -6.23 6.28 -7.56
N VAL A 93 -5.34 5.31 -7.41
CA VAL A 93 -4.34 5.27 -6.34
C VAL A 93 -2.94 5.25 -6.94
N LEU A 94 -1.97 5.79 -6.20
CA LEU A 94 -0.59 5.95 -6.66
C LEU A 94 0.39 5.45 -5.60
N THR A 95 1.50 4.85 -6.06
CA THR A 95 2.63 4.53 -5.19
C THR A 95 3.94 4.75 -5.93
N GLY A 96 4.93 5.30 -5.25
CA GLY A 96 6.26 5.56 -5.81
C GLY A 96 7.33 4.72 -5.10
N ASN A 97 8.30 4.24 -5.87
CA ASN A 97 9.44 3.50 -5.34
C ASN A 97 10.68 3.63 -6.23
N ALA A 98 11.83 3.23 -5.66
CA ALA A 98 13.08 3.24 -6.40
C ALA A 98 13.09 2.20 -7.52
N SER A 99 13.73 2.50 -8.64
CA SER A 99 13.94 1.58 -9.76
C SER A 99 14.72 0.31 -9.37
N THR A 100 15.41 0.33 -8.25
CA THR A 100 16.16 -0.81 -7.70
C THR A 100 15.32 -1.78 -6.86
N ASN A 101 14.09 -1.43 -6.51
CA ASN A 101 13.20 -2.27 -5.70
C ASN A 101 12.45 -3.30 -6.55
N THR A 102 13.16 -4.30 -7.06
CA THR A 102 12.64 -5.29 -8.01
C THR A 102 11.55 -6.21 -7.44
N GLY A 103 11.59 -6.51 -6.14
CA GLY A 103 10.57 -7.33 -5.48
C GLY A 103 9.19 -6.66 -5.49
N LEU A 104 9.15 -5.37 -5.19
CA LEU A 104 7.92 -4.59 -5.23
C LEU A 104 7.40 -4.43 -6.66
N HIS A 105 8.30 -4.25 -7.64
CA HIS A 105 7.92 -4.14 -9.06
C HIS A 105 7.16 -5.39 -9.55
N ARG A 106 7.58 -6.58 -9.13
CA ARG A 106 6.88 -7.83 -9.50
C ARG A 106 5.46 -7.85 -8.94
N LEU A 107 5.28 -7.44 -7.69
CA LEU A 107 3.96 -7.37 -7.07
C LEU A 107 3.06 -6.38 -7.78
N LEU A 108 3.55 -5.17 -8.05
CA LEU A 108 2.77 -4.12 -8.69
C LEU A 108 2.41 -4.48 -10.14
N THR A 109 3.30 -5.17 -10.86
CA THR A 109 3.00 -5.71 -12.19
C THR A 109 1.92 -6.81 -12.11
N LEU A 110 2.03 -7.73 -11.15
CA LEU A 110 1.06 -8.80 -10.92
C LEU A 110 -0.34 -8.26 -10.60
N THR A 111 -0.42 -7.11 -9.96
CA THR A 111 -1.67 -6.45 -9.59
C THR A 111 -2.12 -5.38 -10.59
N ASP A 112 -1.60 -5.42 -11.81
CA ASP A 112 -1.97 -4.55 -12.95
C ASP A 112 -1.77 -3.05 -12.74
N HIS A 113 -0.86 -2.66 -11.85
CA HIS A 113 -0.44 -1.26 -11.76
C HIS A 113 0.31 -0.86 -13.02
N LYS A 114 0.03 0.35 -13.51
CA LYS A 114 0.73 0.94 -14.64
C LYS A 114 1.97 1.68 -14.17
N LYS A 115 3.13 1.33 -14.73
CA LYS A 115 4.43 1.96 -14.41
C LYS A 115 4.67 3.21 -15.24
N HIS A 116 5.13 4.29 -14.56
CA HIS A 116 5.63 5.50 -15.16
C HIS A 116 7.05 5.75 -14.62
N ILE A 117 8.02 5.95 -15.52
CA ILE A 117 9.41 6.15 -15.14
C ILE A 117 9.71 7.64 -15.14
N ILE A 118 10.26 8.14 -14.02
CA ILE A 118 10.76 9.51 -13.90
C ILE A 118 12.26 9.43 -13.61
N GLU A 119 13.07 9.76 -14.59
CA GLU A 119 14.51 9.55 -14.55
C GLU A 119 15.20 10.40 -13.47
N GLY A 120 16.07 9.77 -12.70
CA GLY A 120 16.97 10.42 -11.73
C GLY A 120 16.32 11.09 -10.53
N VAL A 121 15.01 10.95 -10.33
CA VAL A 121 14.28 11.69 -9.28
C VAL A 121 14.46 11.07 -7.90
N TRP A 122 14.59 9.76 -7.79
CA TRP A 122 14.72 9.10 -6.50
C TRP A 122 16.05 9.42 -5.80
N ALA A 123 17.13 9.27 -6.52
CA ALA A 123 18.48 9.59 -6.09
C ALA A 123 19.39 9.72 -7.32
N PRO A 124 20.63 10.24 -7.21
CA PRO A 124 21.58 10.24 -8.32
C PRO A 124 21.76 8.84 -8.92
N GLY A 125 21.46 8.69 -10.20
CA GLY A 125 21.52 7.41 -10.92
C GLY A 125 20.40 6.41 -10.60
N VAL A 126 19.39 6.79 -9.82
CA VAL A 126 18.25 5.96 -9.46
C VAL A 126 16.95 6.64 -9.88
N ASP A 127 16.15 5.95 -10.70
CA ASP A 127 14.89 6.46 -11.18
C ASP A 127 13.77 6.29 -10.14
N LEU A 128 12.79 7.18 -10.20
CA LEU A 128 11.49 6.97 -9.53
C LEU A 128 10.59 6.16 -10.48
N TYR A 129 10.09 5.05 -10.01
CA TYR A 129 8.97 4.35 -10.63
C TYR A 129 7.69 4.76 -9.91
N LEU A 130 6.84 5.50 -10.62
CA LEU A 130 5.51 5.87 -10.14
C LEU A 130 4.47 4.93 -10.75
N TRP A 131 3.71 4.29 -9.90
CA TRP A 131 2.72 3.30 -10.29
C TRP A 131 1.32 3.82 -10.02
N THR A 132 0.41 3.57 -10.94
CA THR A 132 -0.99 3.96 -10.83
C THR A 132 -1.90 2.75 -10.99
N LEU A 133 -3.01 2.74 -10.26
CA LEU A 133 -4.06 1.73 -10.37
C LEU A 133 -5.42 2.43 -10.34
N THR A 134 -6.26 2.15 -11.33
CA THR A 134 -7.64 2.62 -11.37
C THR A 134 -8.56 1.65 -10.63
N ARG A 135 -9.74 2.12 -10.22
CA ARG A 135 -10.78 1.26 -9.65
C ARG A 135 -11.14 0.09 -10.58
N ALA A 136 -11.30 0.34 -11.88
CA ALA A 136 -11.63 -0.69 -12.86
C ALA A 136 -10.54 -1.77 -12.94
N GLN A 137 -9.27 -1.39 -12.95
CA GLN A 137 -8.14 -2.33 -12.92
C GLN A 137 -8.12 -3.16 -11.64
N TRP A 138 -8.36 -2.54 -10.49
CA TRP A 138 -8.47 -3.25 -9.21
C TRP A 138 -9.57 -4.31 -9.22
N LEU A 139 -10.76 -3.95 -9.69
CA LEU A 139 -11.90 -4.87 -9.75
C LEU A 139 -11.68 -6.04 -10.73
N ALA A 140 -10.97 -5.80 -11.84
CA ALA A 140 -10.71 -6.81 -12.88
C ALA A 140 -9.53 -7.74 -12.57
N ASN A 141 -8.61 -7.33 -11.67
CA ASN A 141 -7.39 -8.13 -11.39
C ASN A 141 -7.72 -9.42 -10.65
N PRO A 142 -7.25 -10.60 -11.14
CA PRO A 142 -7.61 -11.89 -10.54
C PRO A 142 -6.99 -12.12 -9.16
N VAL A 143 -5.83 -11.55 -8.86
CA VAL A 143 -5.19 -11.64 -7.52
C VAL A 143 -6.01 -10.86 -6.50
N MET A 144 -6.42 -9.64 -6.86
CA MET A 144 -7.31 -8.80 -6.05
C MET A 144 -8.68 -9.44 -5.85
N ALA A 145 -9.24 -10.04 -6.89
CA ALA A 145 -10.54 -10.72 -6.85
C ALA A 145 -10.53 -11.93 -5.89
N ARG A 146 -9.45 -12.70 -5.85
CA ARG A 146 -9.30 -13.82 -4.89
C ARG A 146 -9.30 -13.35 -3.45
N SER A 147 -8.58 -12.26 -3.15
CA SER A 147 -8.55 -11.67 -1.81
C SER A 147 -9.93 -11.15 -1.39
N ARG A 148 -10.64 -10.50 -2.31
CA ARG A 148 -12.02 -10.02 -2.10
C ARG A 148 -12.97 -11.18 -1.79
N LYS A 149 -12.95 -12.22 -2.62
CA LYS A 149 -13.77 -13.42 -2.41
C LYS A 149 -13.51 -14.05 -1.05
N TRP A 150 -12.25 -14.17 -0.66
CA TRP A 150 -11.88 -14.69 0.66
C TRP A 150 -12.46 -13.84 1.79
N ALA A 151 -12.38 -12.51 1.68
CA ALA A 151 -12.93 -11.58 2.66
C ALA A 151 -14.45 -11.73 2.78
N GLU A 152 -15.17 -11.82 1.65
CA GLU A 152 -16.63 -11.99 1.62
C GLU A 152 -17.07 -13.31 2.25
N GLU A 153 -16.39 -14.42 1.94
CA GLU A 153 -16.70 -15.75 2.46
C GLU A 153 -16.43 -15.91 3.97
N ASN A 154 -15.53 -15.08 4.54
CA ASN A 154 -15.11 -15.17 5.93
C ASN A 154 -15.59 -14.02 6.82
N GLN A 155 -16.50 -13.16 6.34
CA GLN A 155 -17.07 -12.05 7.12
C GLN A 155 -17.92 -12.50 8.33
N HIS A 156 -18.28 -13.77 8.43
CA HIS A 156 -19.14 -14.33 9.48
C HIS A 156 -18.38 -15.17 10.50
N VAL A 157 -17.07 -15.09 10.52
CA VAL A 157 -16.23 -15.82 11.48
C VAL A 157 -15.75 -14.90 12.59
#